data_91c51e2b06d079e596eef2dbc74b8e80
#
_entry.id   91c51e2b06d079e596eef2dbc74b8e80
#
_cell.length_a   1.000
_cell.length_b   1.000
_cell.length_c   1.000
_cell.angle_alpha   90.00
_cell.angle_beta   90.00
_cell.angle_gamma   90.00
#
_symmetry.space_group_name_H-M   'P 1'
#
loop_
_entity.id
_entity.type
_entity.pdbx_description
1 polymer ?
#
loop_
_entity_poly.entity_id
_entity_poly.type
_entity_poly.pdbx_seq_one_letter_code
_entity_poly.pdbx_strand_id
1 'polypeptide(L)'
;MPGPGALRQPTRTFLITAAVVPLALAVVADDVRVRRQLHTARRDPLTGLPGRDILTDRIDRLAHTRRELLHVLVADADGLKAVNDTLGHPAGDALIAAIGRRLSTWAAGRSGLAARLGGDEFGVTVLMPRATAVRDIVDLHTALAQPVTYEGQPLRDIEGQLVRPSVSIGIARAADLPDAAGASRILRGADMAMYKVKTGQEPLGYTASRQDAYAPAVHGRRPGRRGTALGARG
;
A
#
# COMPACT_ATOMS: atom_id res chain seq x y z
N MET A 1 79.49 11.87 6.80
CA MET A 1 78.81 10.68 6.33
C MET A 1 77.47 10.56 7.08
N PRO A 2 76.30 10.89 6.52
CA PRO A 2 75.04 10.61 7.17
C PRO A 2 74.64 9.16 6.91
N GLY A 3 74.32 8.44 7.99
CA GLY A 3 73.88 7.02 7.95
C GLY A 3 72.55 6.79 7.26
N PRO A 4 72.32 5.57 6.74
CA PRO A 4 71.11 5.26 5.98
C PRO A 4 69.87 5.28 6.90
N GLY A 5 68.87 6.08 6.49
CA GLY A 5 67.55 6.17 7.16
C GLY A 5 66.84 4.81 7.19
N ALA A 6 66.57 4.33 8.38
CA ALA A 6 65.77 3.12 8.59
C ALA A 6 64.34 3.35 8.06
N LEU A 7 63.96 2.71 6.96
CA LEU A 7 62.58 2.59 6.48
C LEU A 7 61.75 1.90 7.58
N ARG A 8 60.94 2.66 8.28
CA ARG A 8 59.98 2.11 9.26
C ARG A 8 59.02 1.16 8.51
N GLN A 9 59.16 -0.14 8.82
CA GLN A 9 58.20 -1.12 8.32
C GLN A 9 56.80 -0.77 8.88
N PRO A 10 55.77 -0.76 8.03
CA PRO A 10 54.39 -0.52 8.50
C PRO A 10 54.02 -1.59 9.52
N THR A 11 53.56 -1.17 10.69
CA THR A 11 53.16 -2.10 11.75
C THR A 11 52.01 -2.99 11.25
N ARG A 12 52.03 -4.29 11.66
CA ARG A 12 50.98 -5.28 11.29
C ARG A 12 49.55 -4.74 11.46
N THR A 13 49.35 -3.90 12.46
CA THR A 13 48.07 -3.23 12.73
C THR A 13 47.64 -2.32 11.58
N PHE A 14 48.57 -1.57 10.96
CA PHE A 14 48.26 -0.68 9.84
C PHE A 14 47.84 -1.47 8.57
N LEU A 15 48.49 -2.60 8.32
CA LEU A 15 48.15 -3.45 7.17
C LEU A 15 46.78 -4.14 7.36
N ILE A 16 46.47 -4.56 8.59
CA ILE A 16 45.17 -5.17 8.91
C ILE A 16 44.03 -4.15 8.77
N THR A 17 44.19 -2.93 9.30
CA THR A 17 43.17 -1.88 9.17
C THR A 17 42.98 -1.42 7.73
N ALA A 18 44.06 -1.34 6.95
CA ALA A 18 44.02 -0.97 5.53
C ALA A 18 43.29 -2.00 4.66
N ALA A 19 43.25 -3.27 5.07
CA ALA A 19 42.51 -4.32 4.33
C ALA A 19 41.09 -4.53 4.87
N VAL A 20 40.86 -4.49 6.19
CA VAL A 20 39.58 -4.79 6.81
C VAL A 20 38.56 -3.67 6.62
N VAL A 21 38.97 -2.40 6.68
CA VAL A 21 38.04 -1.25 6.53
C VAL A 21 37.43 -1.21 5.14
N PRO A 22 38.17 -1.30 4.01
CA PRO A 22 37.54 -1.32 2.68
C PRO A 22 36.66 -2.55 2.47
N LEU A 23 37.01 -3.71 3.00
CA LEU A 23 36.20 -4.91 2.91
C LEU A 23 34.89 -4.75 3.67
N ALA A 24 34.90 -4.21 4.89
CA ALA A 24 33.72 -3.92 5.67
C ALA A 24 32.80 -2.90 4.97
N LEU A 25 33.37 -1.84 4.39
CA LEU A 25 32.66 -0.86 3.59
C LEU A 25 32.02 -1.47 2.33
N ALA A 26 32.74 -2.37 1.65
CA ALA A 26 32.21 -3.08 0.48
C ALA A 26 31.02 -3.97 0.85
N VAL A 27 31.09 -4.71 1.97
CA VAL A 27 29.99 -5.55 2.47
C VAL A 27 28.77 -4.69 2.82
N VAL A 28 28.97 -3.57 3.51
CA VAL A 28 27.88 -2.63 3.85
C VAL A 28 27.28 -2.01 2.59
N ALA A 29 28.10 -1.62 1.62
CA ALA A 29 27.63 -1.08 0.35
C ALA A 29 26.82 -2.10 -0.46
N ASP A 30 27.26 -3.36 -0.48
CA ASP A 30 26.54 -4.45 -1.15
C ASP A 30 25.22 -4.78 -0.45
N ASP A 31 25.19 -4.85 0.90
CA ASP A 31 23.96 -5.02 1.66
C ASP A 31 22.95 -3.89 1.38
N VAL A 32 23.40 -2.64 1.36
CA VAL A 32 22.56 -1.48 1.00
C VAL A 32 22.07 -1.59 -0.44
N ARG A 33 22.91 -2.02 -1.37
CA ARG A 33 22.53 -2.21 -2.78
C ARG A 33 21.49 -3.32 -2.94
N VAL A 34 21.70 -4.46 -2.31
CA VAL A 34 20.76 -5.59 -2.32
C VAL A 34 19.44 -5.20 -1.69
N ARG A 35 19.44 -4.51 -0.56
CA ARG A 35 18.21 -3.99 0.07
C ARG A 35 17.49 -3.02 -0.85
N ARG A 36 18.19 -2.08 -1.51
CA ARG A 36 17.59 -1.18 -2.50
C ARG A 36 16.97 -1.93 -3.68
N GLN A 37 17.66 -2.93 -4.22
CA GLN A 37 17.14 -3.76 -5.30
C GLN A 37 15.90 -4.55 -4.87
N LEU A 38 15.89 -5.14 -3.66
CA LEU A 38 14.74 -5.82 -3.10
C LEU A 38 13.56 -4.86 -2.86
N HIS A 39 13.82 -3.63 -2.41
CA HIS A 39 12.78 -2.61 -2.25
C HIS A 39 12.19 -2.16 -3.60
N THR A 40 13.00 -2.07 -4.64
CA THR A 40 12.53 -1.72 -6.00
C THR A 40 11.76 -2.88 -6.63
N ALA A 41 12.22 -4.12 -6.45
CA ALA A 41 11.51 -5.32 -6.92
C ALA A 41 10.18 -5.61 -6.19
N ARG A 42 9.94 -4.94 -5.04
CA ARG A 42 8.71 -5.04 -4.25
C ARG A 42 7.66 -3.98 -4.56
N ARG A 43 7.90 -3.14 -5.58
CA ARG A 43 6.93 -2.14 -6.01
C ARG A 43 6.12 -2.65 -7.19
N ASP A 44 4.84 -2.33 -7.19
CA ASP A 44 3.96 -2.60 -8.31
C ASP A 44 4.38 -1.78 -9.54
N PRO A 45 4.61 -2.39 -10.70
CA PRO A 45 5.16 -1.69 -11.86
C PRO A 45 4.20 -0.66 -12.47
N LEU A 46 2.89 -0.83 -12.30
CA LEU A 46 1.87 0.07 -12.84
C LEU A 46 1.69 1.32 -11.98
N THR A 47 1.65 1.14 -10.66
CA THR A 47 1.33 2.23 -9.72
C THR A 47 2.55 2.81 -9.00
N GLY A 48 3.68 2.10 -9.00
CA GLY A 48 4.86 2.43 -8.20
C GLY A 48 4.67 2.24 -6.69
N LEU A 49 3.51 1.76 -6.27
CA LEU A 49 3.20 1.56 -4.86
C LEU A 49 3.89 0.30 -4.31
N PRO A 50 4.21 0.27 -3.00
CA PRO A 50 4.62 -0.97 -2.34
C PRO A 50 3.50 -2.00 -2.33
N GLY A 51 3.87 -3.28 -2.09
CA GLY A 51 2.94 -4.38 -1.92
C GLY A 51 2.41 -4.54 -0.49
N ARG A 52 1.61 -5.59 -0.32
CA ARG A 52 0.93 -5.96 0.95
C ARG A 52 1.89 -6.09 2.13
N ASP A 53 3.07 -6.67 1.93
CA ASP A 53 4.02 -6.95 3.02
C ASP A 53 4.49 -5.65 3.69
N ILE A 54 4.86 -4.64 2.89
CA ILE A 54 5.31 -3.34 3.40
C ILE A 54 4.18 -2.62 4.14
N LEU A 55 2.95 -2.75 3.65
CA LEU A 55 1.77 -2.20 4.33
C LEU A 55 1.55 -2.87 5.68
N THR A 56 1.62 -4.21 5.73
CA THR A 56 1.43 -5.01 6.95
C THR A 56 2.44 -4.64 8.02
N ASP A 57 3.73 -4.59 7.66
CA ASP A 57 4.80 -4.16 8.55
C ASP A 57 4.59 -2.72 9.07
N ARG A 58 4.05 -1.84 8.23
CA ARG A 58 3.73 -0.46 8.62
C ARG A 58 2.57 -0.43 9.61
N ILE A 59 1.51 -1.20 9.37
CA ILE A 59 0.36 -1.30 10.28
C ILE A 59 0.80 -1.80 11.64
N ASP A 60 1.57 -2.89 11.71
CA ASP A 60 2.03 -3.45 12.98
C ASP A 60 2.83 -2.44 13.79
N ARG A 61 3.79 -1.75 13.17
CA ARG A 61 4.56 -0.71 13.86
C ARG A 61 3.68 0.43 14.39
N LEU A 62 2.72 0.89 13.60
CA LEU A 62 1.83 2.00 13.99
C LEU A 62 0.80 1.55 15.02
N ALA A 63 0.34 0.31 14.98
CA ALA A 63 -0.56 -0.25 15.97
C ALA A 63 0.05 -0.29 17.38
N HIS A 64 1.39 -0.44 17.47
CA HIS A 64 2.11 -0.39 18.75
C HIS A 64 2.43 1.04 19.21
N THR A 65 2.69 1.97 18.27
CA THR A 65 3.25 3.29 18.62
C THR A 65 2.26 4.44 18.51
N ARG A 66 1.22 4.32 17.67
CA ARG A 66 0.27 5.39 17.32
C ARG A 66 -1.17 4.89 17.18
N ARG A 67 -1.55 3.87 17.94
CA ARG A 67 -2.84 3.17 17.84
C ARG A 67 -4.05 4.10 17.79
N GLU A 68 -4.07 5.12 18.64
CA GLU A 68 -5.19 6.07 18.76
C GLU A 68 -5.45 6.87 17.48
N LEU A 69 -4.40 7.12 16.69
CA LEU A 69 -4.47 7.88 15.45
C LEU A 69 -4.52 6.98 14.22
N LEU A 70 -4.19 5.68 14.36
CA LEU A 70 -4.07 4.78 13.23
C LEU A 70 -5.42 4.45 12.62
N HIS A 71 -5.58 4.82 11.35
CA HIS A 71 -6.64 4.35 10.47
C HIS A 71 -6.03 3.53 9.34
N VAL A 72 -6.67 2.40 9.03
CA VAL A 72 -6.34 1.53 7.91
C VAL A 72 -7.54 1.48 6.98
N LEU A 73 -7.29 1.73 5.70
CA LEU A 73 -8.32 1.70 4.68
C LEU A 73 -8.02 0.56 3.70
N VAL A 74 -9.07 -0.11 3.24
CA VAL A 74 -9.04 -0.98 2.06
C VAL A 74 -9.96 -0.35 1.02
N ALA A 75 -9.44 -0.21 -0.19
CA ALA A 75 -10.14 0.42 -1.30
C ALA A 75 -10.13 -0.52 -2.52
N ASP A 76 -11.21 -0.52 -3.27
CA ASP A 76 -11.41 -1.35 -4.46
C ASP A 76 -12.00 -0.51 -5.58
N ALA A 77 -11.39 -0.54 -6.77
CA ALA A 77 -11.89 0.18 -7.93
C ALA A 77 -13.14 -0.49 -8.49
N ASP A 78 -14.25 0.23 -8.46
CA ASP A 78 -15.52 -0.28 -8.98
C ASP A 78 -15.54 -0.22 -10.50
N GLY A 79 -16.13 -1.24 -11.13
CA GLY A 79 -16.38 -1.24 -12.57
C GLY A 79 -15.14 -1.32 -13.47
N LEU A 80 -13.95 -1.66 -12.95
CA LEU A 80 -12.73 -1.77 -13.75
C LEU A 80 -12.89 -2.70 -14.96
N LYS A 81 -13.64 -3.81 -14.79
CA LYS A 81 -13.91 -4.73 -15.89
C LYS A 81 -14.66 -4.04 -17.03
N ALA A 82 -15.70 -3.26 -16.73
CA ALA A 82 -16.45 -2.53 -17.74
C ALA A 82 -15.58 -1.51 -18.49
N VAL A 83 -14.68 -0.82 -17.79
CA VAL A 83 -13.71 0.09 -18.42
C VAL A 83 -12.78 -0.69 -19.36
N ASN A 84 -12.25 -1.82 -18.93
CA ASN A 84 -11.40 -2.68 -19.77
C ASN A 84 -12.13 -3.21 -21.00
N ASP A 85 -13.38 -3.66 -20.84
CA ASP A 85 -14.18 -4.26 -21.91
C ASP A 85 -14.60 -3.20 -22.95
N THR A 86 -14.78 -1.93 -22.54
CA THR A 86 -15.26 -0.83 -23.42
C THR A 86 -14.15 0.03 -23.99
N LEU A 87 -13.09 0.33 -23.21
CA LEU A 87 -12.02 1.28 -23.58
C LEU A 87 -10.66 0.59 -23.73
N GLY A 88 -10.59 -0.72 -23.43
CA GLY A 88 -9.35 -1.52 -23.49
C GLY A 88 -8.52 -1.45 -22.20
N HIS A 89 -7.61 -2.42 -22.06
CA HIS A 89 -6.72 -2.53 -20.89
C HIS A 89 -5.88 -1.28 -20.60
N PRO A 90 -5.36 -0.53 -21.60
CA PRO A 90 -4.61 0.70 -21.31
C PRO A 90 -5.43 1.75 -20.56
N ALA A 91 -6.75 1.85 -20.81
CA ALA A 91 -7.64 2.75 -20.08
C ALA A 91 -7.84 2.30 -18.63
N GLY A 92 -8.01 0.99 -18.40
CA GLY A 92 -8.07 0.43 -17.05
C GLY A 92 -6.77 0.62 -16.28
N ASP A 93 -5.63 0.45 -16.94
CA ASP A 93 -4.32 0.69 -16.34
C ASP A 93 -4.16 2.18 -15.96
N ALA A 94 -4.59 3.11 -16.80
CA ALA A 94 -4.58 4.54 -16.50
C ALA A 94 -5.47 4.86 -15.29
N LEU A 95 -6.64 4.21 -15.18
CA LEU A 95 -7.56 4.35 -14.04
C LEU A 95 -6.89 3.84 -12.74
N ILE A 96 -6.33 2.64 -12.74
CA ILE A 96 -5.60 2.06 -11.59
C ILE A 96 -4.42 2.93 -11.17
N ALA A 97 -3.62 3.40 -12.15
CA ALA A 97 -2.49 4.29 -11.88
C ALA A 97 -2.95 5.63 -11.28
N ALA A 98 -4.08 6.19 -11.75
CA ALA A 98 -4.65 7.42 -11.21
C ALA A 98 -5.12 7.25 -9.76
N ILE A 99 -5.83 6.16 -9.45
CA ILE A 99 -6.25 5.81 -8.08
C ILE A 99 -5.02 5.69 -7.18
N GLY A 100 -4.03 4.91 -7.60
CA GLY A 100 -2.80 4.68 -6.82
C GLY A 100 -2.06 5.98 -6.49
N ARG A 101 -1.88 6.88 -7.47
CA ARG A 101 -1.26 8.21 -7.25
C ARG A 101 -2.05 9.07 -6.26
N ARG A 102 -3.38 9.13 -6.38
CA ARG A 102 -4.27 9.92 -5.51
C ARG A 102 -4.24 9.41 -4.08
N LEU A 103 -4.35 8.09 -3.89
CA LEU A 103 -4.21 7.45 -2.58
C LEU A 103 -2.85 7.75 -1.96
N SER A 104 -1.76 7.65 -2.74
CA SER A 104 -0.41 7.92 -2.26
C SER A 104 -0.23 9.38 -1.82
N THR A 105 -0.68 10.33 -2.64
CA THR A 105 -0.60 11.77 -2.34
C THR A 105 -1.40 12.12 -1.09
N TRP A 106 -2.63 11.62 -1.00
CA TRP A 106 -3.49 11.86 0.15
C TRP A 106 -2.91 11.25 1.46
N ALA A 107 -2.41 10.02 1.39
CA ALA A 107 -1.79 9.34 2.53
C ALA A 107 -0.50 10.05 2.99
N ALA A 108 0.34 10.51 2.06
CA ALA A 108 1.58 11.20 2.39
C ALA A 108 1.35 12.46 3.24
N GLY A 109 0.31 13.23 2.96
CA GLY A 109 -0.09 14.39 3.76
C GLY A 109 -0.55 14.05 5.20
N ARG A 110 -0.72 12.76 5.52
CA ARG A 110 -1.20 12.24 6.82
C ARG A 110 -0.24 11.25 7.46
N SER A 111 1.07 11.40 7.18
CA SER A 111 2.12 10.47 7.64
C SER A 111 1.81 9.01 7.33
N GLY A 112 1.10 8.78 6.23
CA GLY A 112 0.58 7.50 5.82
C GLY A 112 1.38 6.83 4.71
N LEU A 113 0.87 5.69 4.25
CA LEU A 113 1.41 4.88 3.17
C LEU A 113 0.25 4.27 2.41
N ALA A 114 0.26 4.36 1.08
CA ALA A 114 -0.60 3.58 0.20
C ALA A 114 0.17 2.40 -0.39
N ALA A 115 -0.51 1.27 -0.58
CA ALA A 115 0.01 0.03 -1.16
C ALA A 115 -1.00 -0.57 -2.13
N ARG A 116 -0.53 -1.30 -3.16
CA ARG A 116 -1.39 -2.13 -4.01
C ARG A 116 -1.44 -3.54 -3.45
N LEU A 117 -2.63 -4.03 -3.14
CA LEU A 117 -2.82 -5.36 -2.55
C LEU A 117 -2.95 -6.45 -3.62
N GLY A 118 -3.34 -6.07 -4.83
CA GLY A 118 -3.48 -6.92 -6.01
C GLY A 118 -4.64 -6.49 -6.89
N GLY A 119 -4.53 -6.65 -8.19
CA GLY A 119 -5.59 -6.29 -9.14
C GLY A 119 -6.05 -4.83 -9.00
N ASP A 120 -7.29 -4.66 -8.58
CA ASP A 120 -7.98 -3.40 -8.35
C ASP A 120 -8.03 -2.97 -6.86
N GLU A 121 -7.35 -3.73 -5.98
CA GLU A 121 -7.36 -3.53 -4.53
C GLU A 121 -6.16 -2.72 -4.04
N PHE A 122 -6.43 -1.77 -3.15
CA PHE A 122 -5.44 -0.95 -2.47
C PHE A 122 -5.62 -1.00 -0.96
N GLY A 123 -4.51 -0.83 -0.24
CA GLY A 123 -4.53 -0.63 1.20
C GLY A 123 -3.84 0.67 1.56
N VAL A 124 -4.33 1.36 2.59
CA VAL A 124 -3.76 2.63 3.02
C VAL A 124 -3.66 2.66 4.54
N THR A 125 -2.54 3.15 5.07
CA THR A 125 -2.41 3.52 6.47
C THR A 125 -2.31 5.04 6.58
N VAL A 126 -2.97 5.65 7.55
CA VAL A 126 -2.85 7.07 7.85
C VAL A 126 -2.97 7.33 9.35
N LEU A 127 -2.42 8.44 9.79
CA LEU A 127 -2.59 8.94 11.16
C LEU A 127 -3.56 10.13 11.12
N MET A 128 -4.77 9.94 11.63
CA MET A 128 -5.81 10.96 11.66
C MET A 128 -6.40 11.09 13.07
N PRO A 129 -6.56 12.31 13.60
CA PRO A 129 -7.37 12.54 14.78
C PRO A 129 -8.83 12.14 14.49
N ARG A 130 -9.52 11.56 15.49
CA ARG A 130 -10.94 11.19 15.34
C ARG A 130 -11.81 12.39 14.92
N ALA A 131 -11.48 13.58 15.43
CA ALA A 131 -12.24 14.80 15.15
C ALA A 131 -12.22 15.25 13.70
N THR A 132 -11.17 14.90 12.92
CA THR A 132 -11.01 15.29 11.51
C THR A 132 -11.27 14.14 10.55
N ALA A 133 -11.39 12.90 11.03
CA ALA A 133 -11.45 11.70 10.20
C ALA A 133 -12.56 11.76 9.14
N VAL A 134 -13.76 12.22 9.49
CA VAL A 134 -14.88 12.33 8.53
C VAL A 134 -14.52 13.28 7.39
N ARG A 135 -14.01 14.48 7.71
CA ARG A 135 -13.59 15.48 6.72
C ARG A 135 -12.47 14.91 5.83
N ASP A 136 -11.47 14.27 6.45
CA ASP A 136 -10.35 13.68 5.73
C ASP A 136 -10.79 12.60 4.73
N ILE A 137 -11.81 11.82 5.07
CA ILE A 137 -12.38 10.80 4.18
C ILE A 137 -13.19 11.43 3.03
N VAL A 138 -13.95 12.50 3.30
CA VAL A 138 -14.65 13.27 2.25
C VAL A 138 -13.64 13.87 1.26
N ASP A 139 -12.54 14.43 1.76
CA ASP A 139 -11.45 14.96 0.92
C ASP A 139 -10.85 13.85 0.04
N LEU A 140 -10.68 12.64 0.60
CA LEU A 140 -10.20 11.48 -0.17
C LEU A 140 -11.17 11.10 -1.30
N HIS A 141 -12.46 10.97 -0.99
CA HIS A 141 -13.47 10.66 -2.02
C HIS A 141 -13.48 11.71 -3.13
N THR A 142 -13.40 12.98 -2.77
CA THR A 142 -13.33 14.09 -3.73
C THR A 142 -12.10 14.00 -4.62
N ALA A 143 -10.95 13.68 -4.04
CA ALA A 143 -9.70 13.51 -4.79
C ALA A 143 -9.77 12.30 -5.74
N LEU A 144 -10.34 11.18 -5.28
CA LEU A 144 -10.49 9.96 -6.09
C LEU A 144 -11.44 10.17 -7.27
N ALA A 145 -12.52 10.92 -7.09
CA ALA A 145 -13.54 11.17 -8.11
C ALA A 145 -13.11 12.15 -9.24
N GLN A 146 -11.89 12.67 -9.21
CA GLN A 146 -11.39 13.54 -10.30
C GLN A 146 -11.28 12.78 -11.62
N PRO A 147 -11.45 13.43 -12.79
CA PRO A 147 -11.29 12.79 -14.09
C PRO A 147 -9.91 12.13 -14.25
N VAL A 148 -9.87 11.00 -14.97
CA VAL A 148 -8.62 10.32 -15.32
C VAL A 148 -8.03 10.97 -16.56
N THR A 149 -6.70 11.06 -16.62
CA THR A 149 -5.95 11.44 -17.82
C THR A 149 -5.15 10.23 -18.32
N TYR A 150 -5.15 10.04 -19.62
CA TYR A 150 -4.35 9.04 -20.33
C TYR A 150 -3.57 9.75 -21.44
N GLU A 151 -2.27 9.55 -21.53
CA GLU A 151 -1.37 10.23 -22.49
C GLU A 151 -1.54 11.75 -22.54
N GLY A 152 -1.72 12.38 -21.39
CA GLY A 152 -1.87 13.82 -21.24
C GLY A 152 -3.26 14.37 -21.62
N GLN A 153 -4.20 13.53 -22.07
CA GLN A 153 -5.56 13.92 -22.42
C GLN A 153 -6.58 13.36 -21.40
N PRO A 154 -7.68 14.07 -21.14
CA PRO A 154 -8.77 13.51 -20.33
C PRO A 154 -9.34 12.25 -20.97
N LEU A 155 -9.36 11.15 -20.19
CA LEU A 155 -9.96 9.89 -20.64
C LEU A 155 -11.49 10.06 -20.74
N ARG A 156 -12.06 9.68 -21.89
CA ARG A 156 -13.49 9.73 -22.14
C ARG A 156 -14.03 8.34 -22.45
N ASP A 157 -15.27 8.10 -22.05
CA ASP A 157 -16.01 6.91 -22.44
C ASP A 157 -16.54 7.00 -23.89
N ILE A 158 -17.24 5.96 -24.32
CA ILE A 158 -17.82 5.89 -25.69
C ILE A 158 -18.89 6.95 -25.96
N GLU A 159 -19.45 7.55 -24.91
CA GLU A 159 -20.44 8.63 -24.99
C GLU A 159 -19.77 10.03 -24.94
N GLY A 160 -18.44 10.08 -24.85
CA GLY A 160 -17.65 11.30 -24.74
C GLY A 160 -17.57 11.89 -23.34
N GLN A 161 -18.10 11.21 -22.31
CA GLN A 161 -18.09 11.66 -20.93
C GLN A 161 -16.71 11.43 -20.29
N LEU A 162 -16.35 12.29 -19.32
CA LEU A 162 -15.09 12.13 -18.59
C LEU A 162 -15.14 10.90 -17.69
N VAL A 163 -14.18 9.99 -17.86
CA VAL A 163 -14.05 8.82 -16.99
C VAL A 163 -13.56 9.27 -15.61
N ARG A 164 -14.37 8.98 -14.60
CA ARG A 164 -14.09 9.25 -13.19
C ARG A 164 -14.08 7.93 -12.43
N PRO A 165 -13.06 7.66 -11.60
CA PRO A 165 -13.05 6.45 -10.80
C PRO A 165 -14.20 6.45 -9.80
N SER A 166 -14.88 5.31 -9.67
CA SER A 166 -15.66 4.95 -8.50
C SER A 166 -14.81 4.00 -7.64
N VAL A 167 -14.77 4.22 -6.34
CA VAL A 167 -13.94 3.45 -5.42
C VAL A 167 -14.72 3.16 -4.15
N SER A 168 -14.92 1.88 -3.87
CA SER A 168 -15.49 1.43 -2.60
C SER A 168 -14.40 1.41 -1.53
N ILE A 169 -14.61 2.10 -0.40
CA ILE A 169 -13.63 2.24 0.68
C ILE A 169 -14.22 1.75 1.99
N GLY A 170 -13.52 0.84 2.64
CA GLY A 170 -13.76 0.45 4.02
C GLY A 170 -12.66 0.95 4.94
N ILE A 171 -13.02 1.32 6.14
CA ILE A 171 -12.15 1.94 7.13
C ILE A 171 -12.12 1.09 8.39
N ALA A 172 -10.93 0.89 8.96
CA ALA A 172 -10.77 0.37 10.32
C ALA A 172 -9.93 1.34 11.13
N ARG A 173 -10.48 1.83 12.25
CA ARG A 173 -9.73 2.59 13.24
C ARG A 173 -9.15 1.61 14.26
N ALA A 174 -7.83 1.59 14.43
CA ALA A 174 -7.17 0.61 15.29
C ALA A 174 -7.65 0.71 16.75
N ALA A 175 -7.92 1.90 17.25
CA ALA A 175 -8.40 2.13 18.62
C ALA A 175 -9.81 1.55 18.91
N ASP A 176 -10.63 1.34 17.88
CA ASP A 176 -11.97 0.78 18.04
C ASP A 176 -11.97 -0.76 18.02
N LEU A 177 -10.83 -1.37 17.68
CA LEU A 177 -10.61 -2.82 17.67
C LEU A 177 -9.93 -3.29 18.97
N PRO A 178 -9.95 -4.60 19.30
CA PRO A 178 -9.26 -5.12 20.47
C PRO A 178 -7.77 -4.76 20.50
N ASP A 179 -7.22 -4.52 21.69
CA ASP A 179 -5.84 -4.06 21.87
C ASP A 179 -4.78 -5.01 21.28
N ALA A 180 -5.05 -6.31 21.31
CA ALA A 180 -4.19 -7.33 20.70
C ALA A 180 -4.37 -7.48 19.18
N ALA A 181 -5.17 -6.63 18.51
CA ALA A 181 -5.37 -6.72 17.07
C ALA A 181 -4.11 -6.26 16.33
N GLY A 182 -3.37 -7.21 15.75
CA GLY A 182 -2.29 -6.96 14.80
C GLY A 182 -2.79 -6.60 13.39
N ALA A 183 -1.85 -6.34 12.48
CA ALA A 183 -2.12 -5.87 11.11
C ALA A 183 -3.16 -6.71 10.36
N SER A 184 -3.05 -8.03 10.41
CA SER A 184 -3.97 -8.93 9.71
C SER A 184 -5.43 -8.73 10.14
N ARG A 185 -5.66 -8.46 11.42
CA ARG A 185 -6.99 -8.26 11.97
C ARG A 185 -7.55 -6.87 11.66
N ILE A 186 -6.69 -5.85 11.71
CA ILE A 186 -7.06 -4.48 11.35
C ILE A 186 -7.40 -4.40 9.85
N LEU A 187 -6.55 -4.97 8.99
CA LEU A 187 -6.80 -5.07 7.54
C LEU A 187 -8.11 -5.80 7.24
N ARG A 188 -8.37 -6.88 7.99
CA ARG A 188 -9.61 -7.62 7.82
C ARG A 188 -10.85 -6.80 8.16
N GLY A 189 -10.80 -6.02 9.24
CA GLY A 189 -11.88 -5.10 9.58
C GLY A 189 -12.15 -4.12 8.44
N ALA A 190 -11.10 -3.50 7.90
CA ALA A 190 -11.20 -2.58 6.77
C ALA A 190 -11.74 -3.28 5.50
N ASP A 191 -11.31 -4.51 5.21
CA ASP A 191 -11.77 -5.30 4.05
C ASP A 191 -13.28 -5.64 4.17
N MET A 192 -13.73 -6.05 5.35
CA MET A 192 -15.14 -6.31 5.61
C MET A 192 -15.99 -5.04 5.50
N ALA A 193 -15.50 -3.91 6.00
CA ALA A 193 -16.18 -2.63 5.85
C ALA A 193 -16.28 -2.23 4.37
N MET A 194 -15.20 -2.39 3.59
CA MET A 194 -15.20 -2.13 2.15
C MET A 194 -16.20 -3.02 1.42
N TYR A 195 -16.28 -4.31 1.75
CA TYR A 195 -17.25 -5.22 1.16
C TYR A 195 -18.71 -4.79 1.43
N LYS A 196 -19.01 -4.37 2.66
CA LYS A 196 -20.36 -3.87 3.02
C LYS A 196 -20.73 -2.61 2.24
N VAL A 197 -19.78 -1.68 2.09
CA VAL A 197 -19.97 -0.48 1.27
C VAL A 197 -20.19 -0.87 -0.20
N LYS A 198 -19.37 -1.74 -0.76
CA LYS A 198 -19.44 -2.19 -2.15
C LYS A 198 -20.75 -2.91 -2.48
N THR A 199 -21.33 -3.60 -1.52
CA THR A 199 -22.62 -4.32 -1.68
C THR A 199 -23.83 -3.48 -1.28
N GLY A 200 -23.65 -2.22 -0.92
CA GLY A 200 -24.73 -1.32 -0.52
C GLY A 200 -25.37 -1.62 0.84
N GLN A 201 -24.72 -2.47 1.66
CA GLN A 201 -25.19 -2.79 3.02
C GLN A 201 -24.90 -1.65 4.00
N GLU A 202 -23.82 -0.89 3.74
CA GLU A 202 -23.42 0.24 4.56
C GLU A 202 -23.07 1.46 3.67
N PRO A 203 -23.24 2.69 4.18
CA PRO A 203 -22.95 3.89 3.42
C PRO A 203 -21.45 4.10 3.20
N LEU A 204 -21.11 4.98 2.25
CA LEU A 204 -19.73 5.46 2.05
C LEU A 204 -19.16 6.02 3.35
N GLY A 205 -17.91 5.65 3.66
CA GLY A 205 -17.25 6.07 4.89
C GLY A 205 -17.55 5.21 6.12
N TYR A 206 -18.21 4.07 5.94
CA TYR A 206 -18.42 3.11 7.02
C TYR A 206 -17.10 2.68 7.65
N THR A 207 -17.07 2.73 8.99
CA THR A 207 -15.91 2.29 9.78
C THR A 207 -16.21 0.95 10.43
N ALA A 208 -15.28 0.02 10.28
CA ALA A 208 -15.38 -1.34 10.79
C ALA A 208 -15.70 -1.39 12.29
N SER A 209 -16.65 -2.22 12.66
CA SER A 209 -16.94 -2.62 14.03
C SER A 209 -15.97 -3.72 14.51
N ARG A 210 -16.00 -4.02 15.81
CA ARG A 210 -15.28 -5.19 16.35
C ARG A 210 -15.69 -6.50 15.67
N GLN A 211 -16.96 -6.65 15.32
CA GLN A 211 -17.46 -7.85 14.64
C GLN A 211 -16.83 -8.02 13.25
N ASP A 212 -16.63 -6.94 12.50
CA ASP A 212 -16.01 -6.98 11.17
C ASP A 212 -14.58 -7.53 11.23
N ALA A 213 -13.82 -7.16 12.26
CA ALA A 213 -12.46 -7.65 12.46
C ALA A 213 -12.39 -9.16 12.77
N TYR A 214 -13.46 -9.75 13.26
CA TYR A 214 -13.57 -11.18 13.60
C TYR A 214 -14.41 -11.99 12.62
N ALA A 215 -15.02 -11.36 11.62
CA ALA A 215 -15.82 -12.07 10.63
C ALA A 215 -15.00 -13.19 9.96
N PRO A 216 -15.60 -14.37 9.67
CA PRO A 216 -14.90 -15.44 8.97
C PRO A 216 -14.34 -15.00 7.63
N ALA A 217 -13.23 -15.59 7.17
CA ALA A 217 -12.62 -15.28 5.88
C ALA A 217 -13.45 -15.82 4.70
N VAL A 218 -14.73 -15.51 4.65
CA VAL A 218 -15.63 -15.96 3.58
C VAL A 218 -15.29 -15.28 2.26
N HIS A 219 -14.70 -14.09 2.29
CA HIS A 219 -14.55 -13.22 1.13
C HIS A 219 -13.11 -13.01 0.62
N GLY A 220 -12.12 -13.69 1.19
CA GLY A 220 -10.76 -13.69 0.65
C GLY A 220 -10.62 -14.40 -0.72
N ARG A 221 -11.73 -14.87 -1.30
CA ARG A 221 -11.77 -15.60 -2.58
C ARG A 221 -12.92 -15.06 -3.41
N ARG A 222 -12.65 -13.98 -4.15
CA ARG A 222 -13.62 -13.48 -5.14
C ARG A 222 -13.86 -14.50 -6.24
N PRO A 223 -15.12 -14.69 -6.70
CA PRO A 223 -15.39 -15.46 -7.92
C PRO A 223 -14.57 -14.89 -9.09
N GLY A 224 -13.76 -15.71 -9.72
CA GLY A 224 -12.95 -15.33 -10.89
C GLY A 224 -11.43 -15.29 -10.68
N ARG A 225 -10.89 -15.41 -9.46
CA ARG A 225 -9.45 -15.61 -9.26
C ARG A 225 -9.07 -17.06 -9.55
N ARG A 226 -8.15 -17.30 -10.52
CA ARG A 226 -7.59 -18.63 -10.79
C ARG A 226 -7.06 -19.25 -9.48
N GLY A 227 -7.55 -20.43 -9.12
CA GLY A 227 -7.14 -21.20 -7.93
C GLY A 227 -8.21 -21.34 -6.85
N THR A 228 -9.45 -20.91 -7.04
CA THR A 228 -10.53 -21.00 -6.05
C THR A 228 -11.70 -21.91 -6.41
N ALA A 229 -11.48 -22.94 -7.23
CA ALA A 229 -12.44 -24.02 -7.35
C ALA A 229 -12.30 -24.94 -6.10
N LEU A 230 -13.16 -24.72 -5.10
CA LEU A 230 -13.45 -25.78 -4.12
C LEU A 230 -14.25 -26.86 -4.84
N GLY A 231 -13.62 -28.02 -5.04
CA GLY A 231 -14.33 -29.20 -5.50
C GLY A 231 -15.55 -29.47 -4.60
N ALA A 232 -16.71 -29.43 -5.21
CA ALA A 232 -17.89 -30.05 -4.63
C ALA A 232 -17.55 -31.54 -4.46
N ARG A 233 -17.40 -31.99 -3.23
CA ARG A 233 -17.52 -33.41 -2.89
C ARG A 233 -18.97 -33.63 -2.51
N GLY A 234 -19.58 -34.49 -3.33
CA GLY A 234 -20.92 -35.00 -3.17
C GLY A 234 -21.15 -35.74 -1.86
#